data_499b0a3b7e8816f464115263558710bd
#
_entry.id   499b0a3b7e8816f464115263558710bd
#
_cell.length_a   1.000
_cell.length_b   1.000
_cell.length_c   1.000
_cell.angle_alpha   90.00
_cell.angle_beta   90.00
_cell.angle_gamma   90.00
#
_symmetry.space_group_name_H-M   'P 1'
#
loop_
_entity.id
_entity.type
_entity.pdbx_description
1 polymer ?
#
loop_
_entity_poly.entity_id
_entity_poly.type
_entity_poly.pdbx_seq_one_letter_code
_entity_poly.pdbx_strand_id
1 'polypeptide(L)'
;MITAFFAGTTTIWVLIALFVQNGLGRSALVAGLIGMPSALLSIYSAPLGGRLVVRWGRKIVVFGLLCNLTGLALTAWVSTFVANGAGVWLLALSTLPLGFGAGWINSPNQVLSLRDVPVANGGTAAGIMQTGQRIATAVGTAAVTGLFFQQVAHGYAHALRMGYALIASFVIVALVIALADLAADSRARTADTSPVLSDNERATVRRVVDEDTH
;
A
#
# COMPACT_ATOMS: atom_id res chain seq x y z
N MET A 1 -0.11 -1.19 9.24
CA MET A 1 -0.31 -0.73 7.86
C MET A 1 0.14 -1.76 6.82
N ILE A 2 1.42 -2.13 6.74
CA ILE A 2 1.96 -3.03 5.68
C ILE A 2 1.29 -4.40 5.68
N THR A 3 1.00 -4.97 6.84
CA THR A 3 0.34 -6.26 7.00
C THR A 3 -1.05 -6.29 6.36
N ALA A 4 -1.85 -5.23 6.58
CA ALA A 4 -3.18 -5.09 5.97
C ALA A 4 -3.09 -4.94 4.44
N PHE A 5 -2.10 -4.21 3.94
CA PHE A 5 -1.85 -4.09 2.50
C PHE A 5 -1.52 -5.44 1.86
N PHE A 6 -0.60 -6.21 2.47
CA PHE A 6 -0.20 -7.52 1.94
C PHE A 6 -1.30 -8.58 2.04
N ALA A 7 -2.25 -8.46 2.97
CA ALA A 7 -3.38 -9.38 3.07
C ALA A 7 -4.21 -9.48 1.77
N GLY A 8 -4.31 -8.37 1.04
CA GLY A 8 -5.12 -8.33 -0.19
C GLY A 8 -4.33 -8.36 -1.49
N THR A 9 -3.22 -7.63 -1.56
CA THR A 9 -2.60 -7.28 -2.85
C THR A 9 -1.98 -8.45 -3.60
N THR A 10 -1.46 -9.47 -2.92
CA THR A 10 -0.92 -10.67 -3.58
C THR A 10 -2.02 -11.46 -4.30
N THR A 11 -3.25 -11.44 -3.76
CA THR A 11 -4.39 -12.19 -4.32
C THR A 11 -4.95 -11.55 -5.59
N ILE A 12 -4.65 -10.28 -5.88
CA ILE A 12 -5.08 -9.58 -7.11
C ILE A 12 -4.73 -10.42 -8.35
N TRP A 13 -3.49 -10.90 -8.42
CA TRP A 13 -2.99 -11.67 -9.56
C TRP A 13 -3.64 -13.04 -9.68
N VAL A 14 -3.94 -13.68 -8.54
CA VAL A 14 -4.67 -14.95 -8.51
C VAL A 14 -6.08 -14.76 -9.07
N LEU A 15 -6.78 -13.71 -8.67
CA LEU A 15 -8.13 -13.43 -9.16
C LEU A 15 -8.16 -13.08 -10.67
N ILE A 16 -7.18 -12.29 -11.15
CA ILE A 16 -7.04 -12.02 -12.59
C ILE A 16 -6.82 -13.32 -13.35
N ALA A 17 -5.93 -14.18 -12.86
CA ALA A 17 -5.64 -15.46 -13.51
C ALA A 17 -6.88 -16.35 -13.57
N LEU A 18 -7.63 -16.47 -12.47
CA LEU A 18 -8.88 -17.23 -12.41
C LEU A 18 -9.95 -16.66 -13.36
N PHE A 19 -10.11 -15.35 -13.39
CA PHE A 19 -11.05 -14.69 -14.29
C PHE A 19 -10.71 -14.90 -15.77
N VAL A 20 -9.42 -14.72 -16.13
CA VAL A 20 -8.96 -14.84 -17.52
C VAL A 20 -9.00 -16.29 -18.00
N GLN A 21 -8.59 -17.24 -17.15
CA GLN A 21 -8.53 -18.65 -17.53
C GLN A 21 -9.91 -19.32 -17.49
N ASN A 22 -10.60 -19.23 -16.35
CA ASN A 22 -11.86 -19.93 -16.14
C ASN A 22 -13.09 -19.12 -16.61
N GLY A 23 -13.01 -17.77 -16.48
CA GLY A 23 -14.11 -16.90 -16.88
C GLY A 23 -14.14 -16.60 -18.39
N LEU A 24 -12.96 -16.39 -19.00
CA LEU A 24 -12.84 -16.03 -20.41
C LEU A 24 -12.31 -17.17 -21.30
N GLY A 25 -11.96 -18.32 -20.71
CA GLY A 25 -11.43 -19.47 -21.47
C GLY A 25 -10.08 -19.20 -22.16
N ARG A 26 -9.30 -18.23 -21.67
CA ARG A 26 -8.00 -17.87 -22.23
C ARG A 26 -6.87 -18.67 -21.60
N SER A 27 -5.74 -18.77 -22.30
CA SER A 27 -4.58 -19.49 -21.78
C SER A 27 -3.93 -18.81 -20.57
N ALA A 28 -3.22 -19.59 -19.75
CA ALA A 28 -2.42 -19.07 -18.64
C ALA A 28 -1.35 -18.04 -19.08
N LEU A 29 -0.85 -18.20 -20.32
CA LEU A 29 0.09 -17.24 -20.91
C LEU A 29 -0.54 -15.86 -21.08
N VAL A 30 -1.79 -15.77 -21.54
CA VAL A 30 -2.52 -14.49 -21.66
C VAL A 30 -2.72 -13.87 -20.28
N ALA A 31 -3.08 -14.68 -19.27
CA ALA A 31 -3.23 -14.19 -17.90
C ALA A 31 -1.91 -13.61 -17.35
N GLY A 32 -0.78 -14.25 -17.61
CA GLY A 32 0.54 -13.75 -17.22
C GLY A 32 0.93 -12.46 -17.96
N LEU A 33 0.66 -12.38 -19.27
CA LEU A 33 0.95 -11.20 -20.09
C LEU A 33 0.15 -9.96 -19.65
N ILE A 34 -1.07 -10.13 -19.13
CA ILE A 34 -1.88 -9.02 -18.57
C ILE A 34 -1.17 -8.37 -17.38
N GLY A 35 -0.46 -9.15 -16.56
CA GLY A 35 0.30 -8.61 -15.42
C GLY A 35 1.63 -7.94 -15.79
N MET A 36 2.18 -8.23 -16.96
CA MET A 36 3.51 -7.79 -17.36
C MET A 36 3.69 -6.26 -17.39
N PRO A 37 2.79 -5.46 -17.98
CA PRO A 37 2.93 -4.02 -18.02
C PRO A 37 2.97 -3.38 -16.61
N SER A 38 2.14 -3.88 -15.68
CA SER A 38 2.13 -3.39 -14.31
C SER A 38 3.39 -3.80 -13.55
N ALA A 39 3.93 -4.99 -13.77
CA ALA A 39 5.19 -5.45 -13.19
C ALA A 39 6.37 -4.59 -13.67
N LEU A 40 6.44 -4.30 -14.96
CA LEU A 40 7.45 -3.39 -15.53
C LEU A 40 7.34 -2.00 -14.92
N LEU A 41 6.13 -1.45 -14.81
CA LEU A 41 5.91 -0.14 -14.21
C LEU A 41 6.30 -0.12 -12.74
N SER A 42 6.09 -1.20 -11.99
CA SER A 42 6.54 -1.35 -10.61
C SER A 42 8.07 -1.32 -10.49
N ILE A 43 8.80 -1.95 -11.42
CA ILE A 43 10.28 -1.92 -11.46
C ILE A 43 10.79 -0.49 -11.62
N TYR A 44 10.16 0.31 -12.48
CA TYR A 44 10.56 1.71 -12.67
C TYR A 44 10.12 2.62 -11.52
N SER A 45 8.95 2.37 -10.94
CA SER A 45 8.39 3.21 -9.87
C SER A 45 9.04 2.97 -8.51
N ALA A 46 9.52 1.75 -8.21
CA ALA A 46 10.07 1.40 -6.90
C ALA A 46 11.32 2.21 -6.51
N PRO A 47 12.35 2.39 -7.38
CA PRO A 47 13.50 3.23 -7.04
C PRO A 47 13.12 4.72 -6.90
N LEU A 48 12.14 5.19 -7.67
CA LEU A 48 11.62 6.55 -7.53
C LEU A 48 10.96 6.74 -6.17
N GLY A 49 10.10 5.82 -5.75
CA GLY A 49 9.49 5.81 -4.42
C GLY A 49 10.53 5.81 -3.30
N GLY A 50 11.57 4.96 -3.40
CA GLY A 50 12.67 4.89 -2.45
C GLY A 50 13.50 6.18 -2.33
N ARG A 51 13.72 6.90 -3.44
CA ARG A 51 14.42 8.20 -3.44
C ARG A 51 13.54 9.33 -2.91
N LEU A 52 12.29 9.35 -3.30
CA LEU A 52 11.36 10.41 -2.89
C LEU A 52 10.93 10.29 -1.42
N VAL A 53 10.97 9.08 -0.81
CA VAL A 53 10.59 8.90 0.59
C VAL A 53 11.43 9.73 1.55
N VAL A 54 12.71 9.96 1.22
CA VAL A 54 13.61 10.82 2.02
C VAL A 54 13.10 12.26 2.08
N ARG A 55 12.48 12.75 1.00
CA ARG A 55 11.99 14.13 0.88
C ARG A 55 10.53 14.30 1.28
N TRP A 56 9.68 13.34 0.93
CA TRP A 56 8.22 13.41 1.06
C TRP A 56 7.68 12.52 2.19
N GLY A 57 8.53 11.68 2.78
CA GLY A 57 8.15 10.80 3.89
C GLY A 57 6.97 9.90 3.57
N ARG A 58 6.03 9.79 4.51
CA ARG A 58 4.84 8.93 4.40
C ARG A 58 3.81 9.37 3.35
N LYS A 59 3.87 10.62 2.86
CA LYS A 59 2.95 11.12 1.81
C LYS A 59 3.01 10.27 0.54
N ILE A 60 4.19 9.75 0.20
CA ILE A 60 4.38 8.86 -0.96
C ILE A 60 3.61 7.55 -0.80
N VAL A 61 3.61 6.99 0.40
CA VAL A 61 2.88 5.75 0.69
C VAL A 61 1.38 5.95 0.54
N VAL A 62 0.85 7.08 1.04
CA VAL A 62 -0.56 7.45 0.86
C VAL A 62 -0.92 7.58 -0.63
N PHE A 63 -0.08 8.27 -1.40
CA PHE A 63 -0.29 8.38 -2.85
C PHE A 63 -0.24 7.01 -3.55
N GLY A 64 0.70 6.14 -3.17
CA GLY A 64 0.78 4.77 -3.67
C GLY A 64 -0.48 3.94 -3.36
N LEU A 65 -1.04 4.07 -2.14
CA LEU A 65 -2.29 3.42 -1.74
C LEU A 65 -3.49 3.93 -2.55
N LEU A 66 -3.56 5.23 -2.83
CA LEU A 66 -4.60 5.82 -3.69
C LEU A 66 -4.48 5.31 -5.13
N CYS A 67 -3.28 5.25 -5.70
CA CYS A 67 -3.05 4.64 -7.01
C CYS A 67 -3.48 3.16 -7.03
N ASN A 68 -3.19 2.42 -5.96
CA ASN A 68 -3.59 1.02 -5.85
C ASN A 68 -5.12 0.86 -5.80
N LEU A 69 -5.83 1.69 -5.01
CA LEU A 69 -7.30 1.71 -4.98
C LEU A 69 -7.90 2.08 -6.34
N THR A 70 -7.32 3.07 -7.02
CA THR A 70 -7.76 3.45 -8.38
C THR A 70 -7.58 2.29 -9.35
N GLY A 71 -6.45 1.57 -9.27
CA GLY A 71 -6.21 0.39 -10.10
C GLY A 71 -7.18 -0.75 -9.83
N LEU A 72 -7.53 -1.01 -8.55
CA LEU A 72 -8.53 -2.00 -8.18
C LEU A 72 -9.91 -1.64 -8.75
N ALA A 73 -10.35 -0.41 -8.57
CA ALA A 73 -11.63 0.07 -9.06
C ALA A 73 -11.70 0.02 -10.61
N LEU A 74 -10.64 0.45 -11.29
CA LEU A 74 -10.56 0.44 -12.74
C LEU A 74 -10.58 -0.99 -13.30
N THR A 75 -9.82 -1.91 -12.72
CA THR A 75 -9.79 -3.30 -13.15
C THR A 75 -11.13 -4.01 -12.89
N ALA A 76 -11.76 -3.75 -11.74
CA ALA A 76 -13.10 -4.24 -11.42
C ALA A 76 -14.15 -3.72 -12.42
N TRP A 77 -14.05 -2.45 -12.81
CA TRP A 77 -14.94 -1.86 -13.81
C TRP A 77 -14.71 -2.41 -15.21
N VAL A 78 -13.46 -2.44 -15.67
CA VAL A 78 -13.06 -2.97 -16.98
C VAL A 78 -13.43 -4.46 -17.14
N SER A 79 -13.38 -5.24 -16.06
CA SER A 79 -13.74 -6.66 -16.10
C SER A 79 -15.16 -6.91 -16.61
N THR A 80 -16.10 -5.98 -16.40
CA THR A 80 -17.47 -6.09 -16.89
C THR A 80 -17.54 -5.95 -18.40
N PHE A 81 -16.78 -5.03 -18.99
CA PHE A 81 -16.72 -4.84 -20.43
C PHE A 81 -16.01 -6.02 -21.12
N VAL A 82 -14.95 -6.52 -20.53
CA VAL A 82 -14.21 -7.68 -21.05
C VAL A 82 -15.07 -8.94 -21.00
N ALA A 83 -15.87 -9.15 -19.96
CA ALA A 83 -16.84 -10.24 -19.88
C ALA A 83 -17.91 -10.14 -20.97
N ASN A 84 -18.25 -8.93 -21.43
CA ASN A 84 -19.21 -8.66 -22.50
C ASN A 84 -18.57 -8.62 -23.91
N GLY A 85 -17.33 -9.14 -24.08
CA GLY A 85 -16.67 -9.29 -25.38
C GLY A 85 -15.68 -8.19 -25.74
N ALA A 86 -15.40 -7.23 -24.86
CA ALA A 86 -14.31 -6.28 -25.07
C ALA A 86 -12.93 -6.98 -25.06
N GLY A 87 -11.94 -6.35 -25.66
CA GLY A 87 -10.60 -6.94 -25.77
C GLY A 87 -9.95 -7.17 -24.40
N VAL A 88 -9.45 -8.38 -24.16
CA VAL A 88 -8.82 -8.79 -22.88
C VAL A 88 -7.64 -7.90 -22.48
N TRP A 89 -6.99 -7.26 -23.45
CA TRP A 89 -5.86 -6.35 -23.22
C TRP A 89 -6.22 -5.06 -22.48
N LEU A 90 -7.51 -4.71 -22.42
CA LEU A 90 -7.98 -3.60 -21.57
C LEU A 90 -7.70 -3.86 -20.08
N LEU A 91 -7.69 -5.14 -19.67
CA LEU A 91 -7.29 -5.49 -18.30
C LEU A 91 -5.81 -5.12 -18.04
N ALA A 92 -4.93 -5.33 -19.01
CA ALA A 92 -3.52 -4.99 -18.88
C ALA A 92 -3.32 -3.48 -18.63
N LEU A 93 -4.08 -2.64 -19.35
CA LEU A 93 -4.05 -1.17 -19.13
C LEU A 93 -4.63 -0.79 -17.77
N SER A 94 -5.72 -1.44 -17.35
CA SER A 94 -6.36 -1.14 -16.06
C SER A 94 -5.50 -1.53 -14.85
N THR A 95 -4.54 -2.45 -15.00
CA THR A 95 -3.61 -2.85 -13.93
C THR A 95 -2.40 -1.92 -13.77
N LEU A 96 -2.16 -0.96 -14.66
CA LEU A 96 -1.01 -0.05 -14.58
C LEU A 96 -0.95 0.73 -13.25
N PRO A 97 -2.05 1.33 -12.74
CA PRO A 97 -2.01 2.01 -11.45
C PRO A 97 -1.68 1.08 -10.28
N LEU A 98 -2.03 -0.23 -10.37
CA LEU A 98 -1.65 -1.23 -9.36
C LEU A 98 -0.13 -1.39 -9.29
N GLY A 99 0.52 -1.53 -10.45
CA GLY A 99 1.98 -1.65 -10.53
C GLY A 99 2.70 -0.41 -10.02
N PHE A 100 2.24 0.77 -10.44
CA PHE A 100 2.81 2.03 -9.98
C PHE A 100 2.66 2.20 -8.47
N GLY A 101 1.46 1.97 -7.93
CA GLY A 101 1.18 2.04 -6.50
C GLY A 101 1.99 1.05 -5.69
N ALA A 102 2.15 -0.20 -6.16
CA ALA A 102 2.94 -1.21 -5.48
C ALA A 102 4.41 -0.80 -5.29
N GLY A 103 5.04 -0.19 -6.32
CA GLY A 103 6.41 0.33 -6.22
C GLY A 103 6.54 1.44 -5.17
N TRP A 104 5.55 2.32 -5.08
CA TRP A 104 5.52 3.45 -4.14
C TRP A 104 5.04 3.09 -2.74
N ILE A 105 4.61 1.87 -2.51
CA ILE A 105 4.26 1.35 -1.19
C ILE A 105 5.38 0.49 -0.64
N ASN A 106 5.86 -0.50 -1.41
CA ASN A 106 6.77 -1.53 -0.91
C ASN A 106 8.13 -0.96 -0.49
N SER A 107 8.80 -0.21 -1.38
CA SER A 107 10.13 0.34 -1.12
C SER A 107 10.14 1.38 0.02
N PRO A 108 9.31 2.44 0.00
CA PRO A 108 9.27 3.41 1.08
C PRO A 108 8.88 2.82 2.43
N ASN A 109 7.97 1.86 2.43
CA ASN A 109 7.48 1.30 3.67
C ASN A 109 8.51 0.41 4.38
N GLN A 110 9.35 -0.32 3.64
CA GLN A 110 10.47 -1.05 4.23
C GLN A 110 11.49 -0.09 4.86
N VAL A 111 11.85 0.99 4.16
CA VAL A 111 12.78 2.02 4.67
C VAL A 111 12.24 2.67 5.95
N LEU A 112 10.97 3.08 5.94
CA LEU A 112 10.34 3.73 7.09
C LEU A 112 10.17 2.79 8.30
N SER A 113 9.87 1.50 8.06
CA SER A 113 9.66 0.53 9.14
C SER A 113 10.96 0.13 9.85
N LEU A 114 12.12 0.24 9.19
CA LEU A 114 13.42 -0.11 9.76
C LEU A 114 14.24 1.10 10.20
N ARG A 115 13.75 2.31 9.97
CA ARG A 115 14.51 3.55 10.21
C ARG A 115 14.95 3.72 11.67
N ASP A 116 14.07 3.40 12.61
CA ASP A 116 14.29 3.63 14.04
C ASP A 116 14.80 2.36 14.77
N VAL A 117 15.13 1.30 14.00
CA VAL A 117 15.66 0.05 14.54
C VAL A 117 17.18 0.10 14.60
N PRO A 118 17.81 -0.16 15.76
CA PRO A 118 19.27 -0.27 15.86
C PRO A 118 19.82 -1.31 14.89
N VAL A 119 20.96 -1.00 14.25
CA VAL A 119 21.58 -1.85 13.21
C VAL A 119 21.80 -3.29 13.71
N ALA A 120 22.15 -3.45 14.99
CA ALA A 120 22.35 -4.76 15.62
C ALA A 120 21.08 -5.64 15.60
N ASN A 121 19.88 -5.03 15.62
CA ASN A 121 18.61 -5.72 15.69
C ASN A 121 17.84 -5.70 14.35
N GLY A 122 18.43 -5.11 13.31
CA GLY A 122 17.79 -4.92 11.99
C GLY A 122 17.33 -6.22 11.36
N GLY A 123 18.14 -7.28 11.44
CA GLY A 123 17.79 -8.60 10.90
C GLY A 123 16.59 -9.23 11.59
N THR A 124 16.51 -9.15 12.92
CA THR A 124 15.40 -9.69 13.71
C THR A 124 14.11 -8.93 13.43
N ALA A 125 14.16 -7.59 13.39
CA ALA A 125 13.01 -6.75 13.07
C ALA A 125 12.49 -7.00 11.65
N ALA A 126 13.37 -7.11 10.66
CA ALA A 126 13.01 -7.47 9.30
C ALA A 126 12.36 -8.86 9.21
N GLY A 127 12.88 -9.85 9.95
CA GLY A 127 12.32 -11.20 10.02
C GLY A 127 10.90 -11.22 10.60
N ILE A 128 10.66 -10.51 11.69
CA ILE A 128 9.32 -10.39 12.31
C ILE A 128 8.35 -9.73 11.34
N MET A 129 8.76 -8.63 10.71
CA MET A 129 7.94 -7.93 9.72
C MET A 129 7.59 -8.84 8.54
N GLN A 130 8.56 -9.56 8.00
CA GLN A 130 8.36 -10.50 6.88
C GLN A 130 7.42 -11.66 7.27
N THR A 131 7.55 -12.20 8.47
CA THR A 131 6.66 -13.25 8.97
C THR A 131 5.22 -12.74 9.08
N GLY A 132 5.02 -11.54 9.65
CA GLY A 132 3.70 -10.90 9.71
C GLY A 132 3.07 -10.68 8.33
N GLN A 133 3.87 -10.25 7.34
CA GLN A 133 3.40 -10.11 5.95
C GLN A 133 2.98 -11.44 5.34
N ARG A 134 3.74 -12.52 5.56
CA ARG A 134 3.40 -13.86 5.06
C ARG A 134 2.11 -14.41 5.67
N ILE A 135 1.94 -14.27 6.98
CA ILE A 135 0.71 -14.68 7.67
C ILE A 135 -0.49 -13.90 7.11
N ALA A 136 -0.37 -12.58 7.01
CA ALA A 136 -1.43 -11.74 6.45
C ALA A 136 -1.76 -12.11 5.01
N THR A 137 -0.75 -12.36 4.18
CA THR A 137 -0.95 -12.82 2.80
C THR A 137 -1.69 -14.15 2.73
N ALA A 138 -1.34 -15.12 3.58
CA ALA A 138 -2.01 -16.42 3.63
C ALA A 138 -3.49 -16.29 4.02
N VAL A 139 -3.77 -15.57 5.12
CA VAL A 139 -5.14 -15.33 5.60
C VAL A 139 -5.95 -14.52 4.58
N GLY A 140 -5.38 -13.45 4.04
CA GLY A 140 -6.04 -12.60 3.07
C GLY A 140 -6.34 -13.35 1.76
N THR A 141 -5.39 -14.15 1.26
CA THR A 141 -5.59 -14.99 0.08
C THR A 141 -6.71 -15.99 0.31
N ALA A 142 -6.74 -16.67 1.44
CA ALA A 142 -7.80 -17.62 1.77
C ALA A 142 -9.18 -16.94 1.82
N ALA A 143 -9.29 -15.79 2.48
CA ALA A 143 -10.54 -15.04 2.60
C ALA A 143 -11.05 -14.53 1.23
N VAL A 144 -10.16 -13.90 0.46
CA VAL A 144 -10.52 -13.33 -0.84
C VAL A 144 -10.86 -14.41 -1.86
N THR A 145 -10.08 -15.50 -1.91
CA THR A 145 -10.32 -16.62 -2.82
C THR A 145 -11.60 -17.38 -2.42
N GLY A 146 -11.82 -17.55 -1.13
CA GLY A 146 -13.07 -18.14 -0.61
C GLY A 146 -14.29 -17.34 -1.02
N LEU A 147 -14.26 -16.01 -0.87
CA LEU A 147 -15.35 -15.14 -1.33
C LEU A 147 -15.53 -15.20 -2.85
N PHE A 148 -14.42 -15.22 -3.60
CA PHE A 148 -14.49 -15.33 -5.06
C PHE A 148 -15.24 -16.58 -5.49
N PHE A 149 -14.88 -17.76 -4.97
CA PHE A 149 -15.53 -19.02 -5.34
C PHE A 149 -17.01 -19.09 -4.91
N GLN A 150 -17.39 -18.47 -3.79
CA GLN A 150 -18.79 -18.36 -3.40
C GLN A 150 -19.62 -17.55 -4.43
N GLN A 151 -18.98 -16.57 -5.09
CA GLN A 151 -19.65 -15.68 -6.02
C GLN A 151 -19.57 -16.13 -7.50
N VAL A 152 -18.83 -17.20 -7.81
CA VAL A 152 -18.67 -17.71 -9.19
C VAL A 152 -20.01 -18.11 -9.83
N ALA A 153 -20.96 -18.60 -9.03
CA ALA A 153 -22.32 -18.93 -9.49
C ALA A 153 -23.06 -17.71 -10.13
N HIS A 154 -22.71 -16.50 -9.70
CA HIS A 154 -23.26 -15.23 -10.25
C HIS A 154 -22.42 -14.68 -11.43
N GLY A 155 -21.42 -15.45 -11.89
CA GLY A 155 -20.52 -15.10 -12.97
C GLY A 155 -19.14 -14.63 -12.53
N TYR A 156 -18.12 -14.95 -13.31
CA TYR A 156 -16.72 -14.68 -13.00
C TYR A 156 -16.39 -13.19 -12.85
N ALA A 157 -17.02 -12.32 -13.66
CA ALA A 157 -16.83 -10.87 -13.52
C ALA A 157 -17.43 -10.33 -12.21
N HIS A 158 -18.56 -10.88 -11.76
CA HIS A 158 -19.14 -10.54 -10.47
C HIS A 158 -18.25 -11.01 -9.33
N ALA A 159 -17.77 -12.25 -9.39
CA ALA A 159 -16.85 -12.82 -8.41
C ALA A 159 -15.55 -12.01 -8.30
N LEU A 160 -14.98 -11.58 -9.43
CA LEU A 160 -13.80 -10.72 -9.46
C LEU A 160 -14.06 -9.38 -8.75
N ARG A 161 -15.20 -8.73 -9.04
CA ARG A 161 -15.56 -7.46 -8.38
C ARG A 161 -15.72 -7.60 -6.88
N MET A 162 -16.38 -8.66 -6.40
CA MET A 162 -16.54 -8.93 -4.97
C MET A 162 -15.20 -9.19 -4.28
N GLY A 163 -14.32 -10.00 -4.92
CA GLY A 163 -12.96 -10.21 -4.42
C GLY A 163 -12.16 -8.91 -4.37
N TYR A 164 -12.26 -8.06 -5.40
CA TYR A 164 -11.58 -6.76 -5.42
C TYR A 164 -12.16 -5.78 -4.41
N ALA A 165 -13.47 -5.82 -4.14
CA ALA A 165 -14.08 -5.02 -3.08
C ALA A 165 -13.52 -5.39 -1.70
N LEU A 166 -13.33 -6.69 -1.43
CA LEU A 166 -12.70 -7.14 -0.19
C LEU A 166 -11.23 -6.72 -0.12
N ILE A 167 -10.47 -6.84 -1.21
CA ILE A 167 -9.09 -6.35 -1.26
C ILE A 167 -9.05 -4.82 -1.02
N ALA A 168 -9.95 -4.08 -1.65
CA ALA A 168 -10.05 -2.64 -1.47
C ALA A 168 -10.32 -2.26 -0.01
N SER A 169 -11.13 -3.05 0.73
CA SER A 169 -11.34 -2.83 2.17
C SER A 169 -10.06 -2.94 2.97
N PHE A 170 -9.19 -3.93 2.68
CA PHE A 170 -7.87 -4.04 3.33
C PHE A 170 -6.96 -2.87 2.98
N VAL A 171 -6.97 -2.40 1.72
CA VAL A 171 -6.18 -1.24 1.30
C VAL A 171 -6.71 0.05 1.93
N ILE A 172 -8.03 0.20 2.10
CA ILE A 172 -8.65 1.34 2.81
C ILE A 172 -8.22 1.35 4.28
N VAL A 173 -8.23 0.19 4.96
CA VAL A 173 -7.73 0.09 6.33
C VAL A 173 -6.26 0.51 6.39
N ALA A 174 -5.42 0.05 5.46
CA ALA A 174 -4.03 0.46 5.38
C ALA A 174 -3.90 1.98 5.14
N LEU A 175 -4.76 2.57 4.31
CA LEU A 175 -4.81 4.00 4.03
C LEU A 175 -5.20 4.82 5.26
N VAL A 176 -6.23 4.38 6.00
CA VAL A 176 -6.65 5.05 7.25
C VAL A 176 -5.52 5.07 8.27
N ILE A 177 -4.83 3.93 8.45
CA ILE A 177 -3.67 3.86 9.34
C ILE A 177 -2.55 4.79 8.85
N ALA A 178 -2.27 4.83 7.55
CA ALA A 178 -1.25 5.71 6.98
C ALA A 178 -1.57 7.21 7.17
N LEU A 179 -2.84 7.58 7.05
CA LEU A 179 -3.32 8.95 7.30
C LEU A 179 -3.25 9.31 8.78
N ALA A 180 -3.62 8.39 9.68
CA ALA A 180 -3.49 8.57 11.11
C ALA A 180 -2.03 8.81 11.53
N ASP A 181 -1.10 8.01 10.99
CA ASP A 181 0.34 8.17 11.19
C ASP A 181 0.85 9.54 10.67
N LEU A 182 0.36 9.98 9.50
CA LEU A 182 0.69 11.31 8.95
C LEU A 182 0.21 12.45 9.87
N ALA A 183 -1.00 12.32 10.41
CA ALA A 183 -1.57 13.31 11.33
C ALA A 183 -0.79 13.35 12.65
N ALA A 184 -0.32 12.20 13.16
CA ALA A 184 0.52 12.11 14.34
C ALA A 184 1.89 12.78 14.13
N ASP A 185 2.56 12.49 13.01
CA ASP A 185 3.86 13.09 12.65
C ASP A 185 3.76 14.63 12.51
N SER A 186 2.65 15.13 11.96
CA SER A 186 2.45 16.58 11.82
C SER A 186 2.28 17.28 13.17
N ARG A 187 1.56 16.66 14.12
CA ARG A 187 1.36 17.17 15.47
C ARG A 187 2.67 17.18 16.28
N ALA A 188 3.48 16.11 16.16
CA ALA A 188 4.77 16.04 16.83
C ALA A 188 5.73 17.15 16.37
N ARG A 189 5.77 17.43 15.06
CA ARG A 189 6.58 18.53 14.51
C ARG A 189 6.11 19.91 14.96
N THR A 190 4.81 20.13 15.13
CA THR A 190 4.26 21.40 15.60
C THR A 190 4.56 21.61 17.10
N ALA A 191 4.58 20.54 17.89
CA ALA A 191 4.93 20.59 19.32
C ALA A 191 6.43 20.87 19.54
N ASP A 192 7.30 20.36 18.67
CA ASP A 192 8.76 20.58 18.73
C ASP A 192 9.19 21.98 18.23
N THR A 193 8.28 22.70 17.54
CA THR A 193 8.50 24.08 17.10
C THR A 193 8.12 25.13 18.18
N SER A 194 7.71 24.70 19.37
CA SER A 194 7.61 25.60 20.53
C SER A 194 9.01 26.15 20.80
N PRO A 195 9.20 27.47 20.91
CA PRO A 195 10.52 28.03 21.13
C PRO A 195 11.07 27.49 22.43
N VAL A 196 11.96 26.51 22.32
CA VAL A 196 12.83 26.14 23.43
C VAL A 196 13.70 27.35 23.62
N LEU A 197 13.37 28.20 24.64
CA LEU A 197 14.24 29.28 25.09
C LEU A 197 15.65 28.68 25.19
N SER A 198 16.59 29.24 24.47
CA SER A 198 17.98 28.80 24.51
C SER A 198 18.45 28.85 25.98
N ASP A 199 19.36 28.00 26.36
CA ASP A 199 19.89 27.97 27.74
C ASP A 199 20.39 29.37 28.16
N ASN A 200 20.83 30.20 27.22
CA ASN A 200 21.19 31.59 27.41
C ASN A 200 19.98 32.47 27.75
N GLU A 201 18.83 32.28 27.10
CA GLU A 201 17.61 33.04 27.40
C GLU A 201 16.99 32.63 28.73
N ARG A 202 17.08 31.34 29.10
CA ARG A 202 16.70 30.85 30.45
C ARG A 202 17.57 31.41 31.56
N ALA A 203 18.88 31.55 31.31
CA ALA A 203 19.81 32.18 32.24
C ALA A 203 19.54 33.67 32.37
N THR A 204 19.14 34.35 31.30
CA THR A 204 18.77 35.77 31.33
C THR A 204 17.46 35.98 32.09
N VAL A 205 16.43 35.18 31.84
CA VAL A 205 15.16 35.26 32.58
C VAL A 205 15.35 34.98 34.06
N ARG A 206 16.19 34.01 34.43
CA ARG A 206 16.52 33.75 35.85
C ARG A 206 17.20 34.95 36.49
N ARG A 207 18.15 35.61 35.82
CA ARG A 207 18.83 36.81 36.39
C ARG A 207 17.86 37.96 36.63
N VAL A 208 16.94 38.20 35.67
CA VAL A 208 15.95 39.28 35.81
C VAL A 208 14.98 38.99 36.98
N VAL A 209 14.55 37.74 37.17
CA VAL A 209 13.66 37.36 38.25
C VAL A 209 14.37 37.45 39.63
N ASP A 210 15.65 37.09 39.69
CA ASP A 210 16.44 37.21 40.94
C ASP A 210 16.76 38.67 41.30
N GLU A 211 16.86 39.59 40.31
CA GLU A 211 17.08 41.03 40.53
C GLU A 211 15.83 41.77 41.02
N ASP A 212 14.62 41.31 40.63
CA ASP A 212 13.35 41.91 41.08
C ASP A 212 12.89 41.43 42.46
N THR A 213 13.59 40.47 43.10
CA THR A 213 13.25 39.93 44.42
C THR A 213 14.16 40.46 45.54
N HIS A 214 15.06 41.36 45.27
CA HIS A 214 15.91 42.08 46.27
C HIS A 214 15.64 43.58 46.22
#